data_d01675ffd0f6c1e4750ee443367613f6
#
_entry.id   d01675ffd0f6c1e4750ee443367613f6
#
_cell.length_a   1.000
_cell.length_b   1.000
_cell.length_c   1.000
_cell.angle_alpha   90.00
_cell.angle_beta   90.00
_cell.angle_gamma   90.00
#
_symmetry.space_group_name_H-M   'P 1'
#
loop_
_entity.id
_entity.type
_entity.pdbx_description
1 polymer ?
#
loop_
_entity_poly.entity_id
_entity_poly.type
_entity_poly.pdbx_seq_one_letter_code
_entity_poly.pdbx_strand_id
1 'polypeptide(L)'
;PQEKKMKRLLLYVHFNKYNDLSSHVEYQLTQMRPLFSKLVFISNSQLPDEKRASLLERGLMTDFIQRENSGFDFAAWRDGMHWVGFDYLKDYDSVTLMNDTCFGPLWDMKEVYASFEADPETDFWGITNFRANQQFKEHLQSYYLSFSRKVVQSTAFQDFWLGVKNYTDVQDVIDHYETQVTTNLTDVGFKYSAVFDTVDADTTGMLHPDFSYYNPTAILKHQVPFIKVKTIDANQHITPYILDEIERKTDYPVDLIVSHMSKINLPDFKYLLARKYLQETEVPDLANKKVAVHLHVFYTDLLPEFLTAFGNFAFPYDLFITTDVEDKQGEIEAILADYQTSAQIFVTGNIGRDVLPMLKLKEQLQSYDYIGHFHTKKSKEADFWAGESW
;
A
#
# COMPACT_ATOMS: atom_id res chain seq x y z
N PRO A 1 -16.68 -31.21 -9.48
CA PRO A 1 -15.63 -31.01 -10.43
C PRO A 1 -14.44 -30.46 -9.67
N GLN A 2 -13.27 -31.15 -9.75
CA GLN A 2 -12.03 -30.59 -9.23
C GLN A 2 -11.73 -29.32 -10.04
N GLU A 3 -11.62 -28.17 -9.39
CA GLU A 3 -11.14 -26.94 -10.03
C GLU A 3 -9.79 -27.23 -10.69
N LYS A 4 -9.71 -27.02 -11.98
CA LYS A 4 -8.46 -27.17 -12.72
C LYS A 4 -7.45 -26.18 -12.15
N LYS A 5 -6.44 -26.67 -11.45
CA LYS A 5 -5.38 -25.82 -10.90
C LYS A 5 -4.65 -25.11 -12.05
N MET A 6 -4.75 -23.80 -12.11
CA MET A 6 -4.08 -22.97 -13.15
C MET A 6 -2.57 -23.11 -13.02
N LYS A 7 -1.92 -23.31 -14.16
CA LYS A 7 -0.46 -23.43 -14.25
C LYS A 7 0.14 -22.07 -14.62
N ARG A 8 0.58 -21.31 -13.62
CA ARG A 8 1.14 -19.97 -13.80
C ARG A 8 2.65 -19.95 -13.61
N LEU A 9 3.35 -19.14 -14.43
CA LEU A 9 4.78 -18.84 -14.33
C LEU A 9 4.96 -17.42 -13.83
N LEU A 10 5.84 -17.21 -12.85
CA LEU A 10 6.32 -15.89 -12.44
C LEU A 10 7.81 -15.75 -12.78
N LEU A 11 8.14 -14.69 -13.52
CA LEU A 11 9.51 -14.20 -13.69
C LEU A 11 9.68 -12.97 -12.78
N TYR A 12 10.36 -13.17 -11.67
CA TYR A 12 10.55 -12.14 -10.64
C TYR A 12 11.94 -11.55 -10.74
N VAL A 13 12.05 -10.25 -11.01
CA VAL A 13 13.32 -9.53 -11.12
C VAL A 13 13.63 -8.78 -9.82
N HIS A 14 14.85 -8.95 -9.36
CA HIS A 14 15.37 -8.36 -8.13
C HIS A 14 16.63 -7.53 -8.42
N PHE A 15 16.71 -6.36 -7.78
CA PHE A 15 17.92 -5.56 -7.72
C PHE A 15 18.08 -4.89 -6.36
N ASN A 16 19.22 -5.07 -5.73
CA ASN A 16 19.58 -4.39 -4.50
C ASN A 16 21.00 -3.84 -4.58
N LYS A 17 21.15 -2.52 -4.49
CA LYS A 17 22.43 -1.83 -4.59
C LYS A 17 23.47 -2.24 -3.51
N TYR A 18 23.02 -2.89 -2.44
CA TYR A 18 23.85 -3.40 -1.37
C TYR A 18 24.12 -4.91 -1.46
N ASN A 19 23.73 -5.54 -2.58
CA ASN A 19 23.89 -6.98 -2.78
C ASN A 19 23.27 -7.81 -1.66
N ASP A 20 22.05 -7.47 -1.25
CA ASP A 20 21.31 -8.11 -0.17
C ASP A 20 19.86 -8.39 -0.60
N LEU A 21 19.15 -9.16 0.19
CA LEU A 21 17.73 -9.42 0.02
C LEU A 21 16.93 -8.65 1.07
N SER A 22 16.12 -7.71 0.65
CA SER A 22 15.26 -6.95 1.54
C SER A 22 14.10 -7.80 2.08
N SER A 23 13.74 -7.61 3.35
CA SER A 23 12.69 -8.42 4.01
C SER A 23 11.32 -8.30 3.32
N HIS A 24 10.99 -7.14 2.73
CA HIS A 24 9.74 -7.00 1.97
C HIS A 24 9.72 -7.86 0.70
N VAL A 25 10.87 -8.13 0.08
CA VAL A 25 10.98 -9.07 -1.06
C VAL A 25 10.70 -10.50 -0.61
N GLU A 26 11.27 -10.92 0.52
CA GLU A 26 10.97 -12.26 1.07
C GLU A 26 9.49 -12.42 1.40
N TYR A 27 8.86 -11.39 2.00
CA TYR A 27 7.43 -11.37 2.27
C TYR A 27 6.64 -11.49 0.96
N GLN A 28 6.98 -10.68 -0.04
CA GLN A 28 6.34 -10.67 -1.35
C GLN A 28 6.41 -12.06 -2.03
N LEU A 29 7.59 -12.69 -2.04
CA LEU A 29 7.75 -14.03 -2.55
C LEU A 29 6.89 -15.06 -1.77
N THR A 30 6.82 -14.93 -0.44
CA THR A 30 6.00 -15.81 0.40
C THR A 30 4.53 -15.71 0.05
N GLN A 31 4.01 -14.50 -0.16
CA GLN A 31 2.61 -14.29 -0.52
C GLN A 31 2.30 -14.70 -1.97
N MET A 32 3.23 -14.45 -2.89
CA MET A 32 3.02 -14.73 -4.31
C MET A 32 3.23 -16.20 -4.69
N ARG A 33 4.18 -16.89 -4.02
CA ARG A 33 4.57 -18.26 -4.38
C ARG A 33 3.42 -19.27 -4.52
N PRO A 34 2.39 -19.27 -3.65
CA PRO A 34 1.27 -20.22 -3.76
C PRO A 34 0.44 -20.09 -5.04
N LEU A 35 0.48 -18.93 -5.70
CA LEU A 35 -0.28 -18.65 -6.93
C LEU A 35 0.38 -19.23 -8.18
N PHE A 36 1.67 -19.58 -8.12
CA PHE A 36 2.47 -19.96 -9.26
C PHE A 36 2.97 -21.41 -9.17
N SER A 37 2.89 -22.14 -10.27
CA SER A 37 3.49 -23.47 -10.40
C SER A 37 5.00 -23.40 -10.53
N LYS A 38 5.53 -22.34 -11.13
CA LYS A 38 6.95 -22.07 -11.29
C LYS A 38 7.24 -20.60 -10.99
N LEU A 39 8.33 -20.33 -10.24
CA LEU A 39 8.84 -19.01 -9.94
C LEU A 39 10.34 -19.00 -10.24
N VAL A 40 10.73 -18.23 -11.26
CA VAL A 40 12.13 -17.97 -11.60
C VAL A 40 12.53 -16.64 -10.95
N PHE A 41 13.44 -16.70 -10.00
CA PHE A 41 14.00 -15.50 -9.35
C PHE A 41 15.25 -15.05 -10.10
N ILE A 42 15.22 -13.85 -10.64
CA ILE A 42 16.28 -13.29 -11.49
C ILE A 42 16.90 -12.11 -10.75
N SER A 43 18.14 -12.26 -10.28
CA SER A 43 18.84 -11.19 -9.58
C SER A 43 19.80 -10.43 -10.47
N ASN A 44 19.59 -9.13 -10.58
CA ASN A 44 20.50 -8.18 -11.23
C ASN A 44 21.60 -7.66 -10.27
N SER A 45 21.68 -8.20 -9.05
CA SER A 45 22.69 -7.91 -8.04
C SER A 45 23.27 -9.21 -7.48
N GLN A 46 24.44 -9.13 -6.88
CA GLN A 46 25.08 -10.32 -6.25
C GLN A 46 24.29 -10.70 -4.98
N LEU A 47 23.47 -11.75 -5.08
CA LEU A 47 22.71 -12.25 -3.93
C LEU A 47 23.62 -13.16 -3.09
N PRO A 48 23.72 -12.95 -1.75
CA PRO A 48 24.48 -13.85 -0.88
C PRO A 48 24.03 -15.30 -0.98
N ASP A 49 24.97 -16.24 -0.99
CA ASP A 49 24.68 -17.66 -1.15
C ASP A 49 23.74 -18.20 -0.09
N GLU A 50 23.85 -17.73 1.15
CA GLU A 50 22.96 -18.09 2.26
C GLU A 50 21.51 -17.64 2.00
N LYS A 51 21.32 -16.45 1.45
CA LYS A 51 19.98 -15.93 1.09
C LYS A 51 19.38 -16.76 -0.06
N ARG A 52 20.17 -17.06 -1.07
CA ARG A 52 19.75 -17.91 -2.19
C ARG A 52 19.38 -19.31 -1.71
N ALA A 53 20.19 -19.93 -0.85
CA ALA A 53 19.93 -21.25 -0.29
C ALA A 53 18.63 -21.23 0.53
N SER A 54 18.43 -20.23 1.39
CA SER A 54 17.21 -20.06 2.19
C SER A 54 15.95 -19.95 1.32
N LEU A 55 15.98 -19.18 0.23
CA LEU A 55 14.82 -19.05 -0.67
C LEU A 55 14.48 -20.40 -1.35
N LEU A 56 15.48 -21.16 -1.76
CA LEU A 56 15.29 -22.50 -2.36
C LEU A 56 14.76 -23.51 -1.34
N GLU A 57 15.34 -23.58 -0.15
CA GLU A 57 14.96 -24.49 0.93
C GLU A 57 13.50 -24.26 1.38
N ARG A 58 13.11 -23.00 1.47
CA ARG A 58 11.74 -22.60 1.82
C ARG A 58 10.77 -22.73 0.62
N GLY A 59 11.24 -23.12 -0.56
CA GLY A 59 10.43 -23.28 -1.75
C GLY A 59 9.85 -21.96 -2.29
N LEU A 60 10.46 -20.83 -1.94
CA LEU A 60 10.01 -19.50 -2.36
C LEU A 60 10.37 -19.17 -3.81
N MET A 61 11.34 -19.90 -4.38
CA MET A 61 11.63 -19.91 -5.81
C MET A 61 11.86 -21.35 -6.29
N THR A 62 11.68 -21.59 -7.57
CA THR A 62 11.96 -22.88 -8.21
C THR A 62 13.29 -22.88 -8.95
N ASP A 63 13.66 -21.72 -9.50
CA ASP A 63 14.86 -21.52 -10.27
C ASP A 63 15.49 -20.16 -9.91
N PHE A 64 16.80 -20.05 -10.08
CA PHE A 64 17.55 -18.85 -9.81
C PHE A 64 18.47 -18.50 -11.00
N ILE A 65 18.45 -17.23 -11.38
CA ILE A 65 19.34 -16.66 -12.40
C ILE A 65 20.08 -15.47 -11.77
N GLN A 66 21.41 -15.56 -11.77
CA GLN A 66 22.28 -14.44 -11.43
C GLN A 66 22.74 -13.76 -12.72
N ARG A 67 22.62 -12.44 -12.77
CA ARG A 67 23.07 -11.64 -13.91
C ARG A 67 23.59 -10.28 -13.50
N GLU A 68 24.29 -9.61 -14.40
CA GLU A 68 24.67 -8.21 -14.26
C GLU A 68 23.45 -7.30 -14.52
N ASN A 69 23.40 -6.13 -13.91
CA ASN A 69 22.32 -5.14 -14.11
C ASN A 69 22.50 -4.40 -15.45
N SER A 70 22.42 -5.13 -16.55
CA SER A 70 22.48 -4.60 -17.92
C SER A 70 21.13 -4.82 -18.61
N GLY A 71 20.54 -3.75 -19.17
CA GLY A 71 19.21 -3.78 -19.77
C GLY A 71 18.07 -3.89 -18.76
N PHE A 72 18.41 -3.73 -17.46
CA PHE A 72 17.46 -3.63 -16.34
C PHE A 72 16.43 -4.77 -16.31
N ASP A 73 15.15 -4.46 -15.98
CA ASP A 73 14.11 -5.47 -15.81
C ASP A 73 13.72 -6.16 -17.11
N PHE A 74 13.62 -5.43 -18.22
CA PHE A 74 13.20 -5.99 -19.50
C PHE A 74 14.18 -7.04 -20.02
N ALA A 75 15.49 -6.76 -19.97
CA ALA A 75 16.48 -7.75 -20.33
C ALA A 75 16.51 -8.93 -19.35
N ALA A 76 16.25 -8.70 -18.07
CA ALA A 76 16.16 -9.76 -17.08
C ALA A 76 14.96 -10.69 -17.36
N TRP A 77 13.79 -10.15 -17.67
CA TRP A 77 12.62 -10.95 -18.05
C TRP A 77 12.85 -11.72 -19.35
N ARG A 78 13.46 -11.10 -20.38
CA ARG A 78 13.88 -11.82 -21.60
C ARG A 78 14.79 -12.99 -21.26
N ASP A 79 15.80 -12.78 -20.41
CA ASP A 79 16.73 -13.84 -20.02
C ASP A 79 16.02 -14.95 -19.22
N GLY A 80 15.04 -14.59 -18.39
CA GLY A 80 14.16 -15.54 -17.71
C GLY A 80 13.30 -16.36 -18.68
N MET A 81 12.78 -15.74 -19.74
CA MET A 81 12.05 -16.45 -20.82
C MET A 81 12.96 -17.39 -21.58
N HIS A 82 14.20 -16.99 -21.88
CA HIS A 82 15.19 -17.88 -22.47
C HIS A 82 15.55 -19.06 -21.56
N TRP A 83 15.67 -18.81 -20.24
CA TRP A 83 15.93 -19.88 -19.27
C TRP A 83 14.82 -20.93 -19.24
N VAL A 84 13.57 -20.51 -19.26
CA VAL A 84 12.41 -21.41 -19.34
C VAL A 84 12.30 -22.04 -20.73
N GLY A 85 12.72 -21.32 -21.76
CA GLY A 85 12.57 -21.64 -23.18
C GLY A 85 11.27 -21.05 -23.75
N PHE A 86 11.38 -20.23 -24.78
CA PHE A 86 10.22 -19.56 -25.39
C PHE A 86 9.13 -20.54 -25.85
N ASP A 87 9.51 -21.70 -26.40
CA ASP A 87 8.57 -22.73 -26.83
C ASP A 87 7.79 -23.38 -25.69
N TYR A 88 8.30 -23.32 -24.47
CA TYR A 88 7.65 -23.87 -23.27
C TYR A 88 6.78 -22.85 -22.53
N LEU A 89 6.88 -21.55 -22.84
CA LEU A 89 6.04 -20.53 -22.21
C LEU A 89 4.54 -20.80 -22.44
N LYS A 90 4.17 -21.31 -23.60
CA LYS A 90 2.78 -21.69 -23.95
C LYS A 90 2.20 -22.83 -23.11
N ASP A 91 3.05 -23.57 -22.37
CA ASP A 91 2.61 -24.65 -21.48
C ASP A 91 2.01 -24.11 -20.16
N TYR A 92 2.16 -22.82 -19.90
CA TYR A 92 1.54 -22.12 -18.78
C TYR A 92 0.21 -21.49 -19.21
N ASP A 93 -0.74 -21.43 -18.29
CA ASP A 93 -2.01 -20.72 -18.51
C ASP A 93 -1.81 -19.21 -18.50
N SER A 94 -0.83 -18.73 -17.72
CA SER A 94 -0.35 -17.35 -17.76
C SER A 94 1.14 -17.23 -17.40
N VAL A 95 1.77 -16.16 -17.91
CA VAL A 95 3.14 -15.75 -17.59
C VAL A 95 3.08 -14.35 -16.99
N THR A 96 3.59 -14.21 -15.77
CA THR A 96 3.63 -12.94 -15.05
C THR A 96 5.07 -12.44 -14.94
N LEU A 97 5.25 -11.16 -15.21
CA LEU A 97 6.49 -10.41 -15.02
C LEU A 97 6.30 -9.47 -13.84
N MET A 98 7.23 -9.48 -12.91
CA MET A 98 7.18 -8.65 -11.72
C MET A 98 8.59 -8.23 -11.32
N ASN A 99 8.74 -7.05 -10.72
CA ASN A 99 9.98 -6.60 -10.13
C ASN A 99 9.78 -6.24 -8.64
N ASP A 100 10.87 -5.92 -7.96
CA ASP A 100 10.92 -5.62 -6.53
C ASP A 100 10.73 -4.12 -6.19
N THR A 101 10.24 -3.32 -7.11
CA THR A 101 10.10 -1.87 -6.94
C THR A 101 8.89 -1.45 -6.08
N CYS A 102 8.10 -2.41 -5.60
CA CYS A 102 6.88 -2.19 -4.85
C CYS A 102 6.87 -2.91 -3.50
N PHE A 103 6.18 -2.32 -2.53
CA PHE A 103 5.70 -3.02 -1.34
C PHE A 103 4.36 -3.70 -1.63
N GLY A 104 4.09 -4.83 -0.97
CA GLY A 104 2.87 -5.60 -1.15
C GLY A 104 3.17 -7.10 -1.31
N PRO A 105 2.14 -7.92 -1.62
CA PRO A 105 0.76 -7.48 -1.84
C PRO A 105 0.07 -7.02 -0.54
N LEU A 106 -0.67 -5.92 -0.63
CA LEU A 106 -1.44 -5.36 0.48
C LEU A 106 -2.79 -6.10 0.63
N TRP A 107 -3.32 -6.64 -0.45
CA TRP A 107 -4.56 -7.42 -0.52
C TRP A 107 -4.32 -8.72 -1.28
N ASP A 108 -5.24 -9.69 -1.13
CA ASP A 108 -5.09 -11.02 -1.70
C ASP A 108 -5.10 -11.01 -3.25
N MET A 109 -3.97 -11.42 -3.82
CA MET A 109 -3.82 -11.55 -5.28
C MET A 109 -4.60 -12.70 -5.89
N LYS A 110 -5.07 -13.65 -5.09
CA LYS A 110 -5.87 -14.78 -5.58
C LYS A 110 -7.17 -14.31 -6.22
N GLU A 111 -7.84 -13.35 -5.59
CA GLU A 111 -9.09 -12.77 -6.12
C GLU A 111 -8.83 -11.97 -7.39
N VAL A 112 -7.73 -11.22 -7.45
CA VAL A 112 -7.31 -10.48 -8.64
C VAL A 112 -7.10 -11.42 -9.84
N TYR A 113 -6.36 -12.52 -9.63
CA TYR A 113 -6.17 -13.53 -10.68
C TYR A 113 -7.49 -14.16 -11.12
N ALA A 114 -8.32 -14.55 -10.17
CA ALA A 114 -9.62 -15.19 -10.46
C ALA A 114 -10.51 -14.26 -11.31
N SER A 115 -10.53 -12.97 -11.01
CA SER A 115 -11.31 -11.97 -11.75
C SER A 115 -10.86 -11.85 -13.20
N PHE A 116 -9.56 -11.61 -13.45
CA PHE A 116 -9.07 -11.41 -14.80
C PHE A 116 -9.02 -12.70 -15.65
N GLU A 117 -8.75 -13.85 -15.02
CA GLU A 117 -8.78 -15.14 -15.72
C GLU A 117 -10.19 -15.59 -16.12
N ALA A 118 -11.21 -15.09 -15.42
CA ALA A 118 -12.61 -15.34 -15.77
C ALA A 118 -13.16 -14.35 -16.81
N ASP A 119 -12.49 -13.23 -17.05
CA ASP A 119 -12.93 -12.19 -17.97
C ASP A 119 -12.48 -12.51 -19.41
N PRO A 120 -13.43 -12.80 -20.35
CA PRO A 120 -13.09 -13.08 -21.75
C PRO A 120 -12.58 -11.85 -22.51
N GLU A 121 -12.78 -10.64 -21.97
CA GLU A 121 -12.34 -9.40 -22.59
C GLU A 121 -10.90 -9.01 -22.18
N THR A 122 -10.28 -9.78 -21.29
CA THR A 122 -8.92 -9.53 -20.82
C THR A 122 -7.95 -10.59 -21.35
N ASP A 123 -7.07 -10.21 -22.26
CA ASP A 123 -5.99 -11.05 -22.78
C ASP A 123 -4.70 -10.93 -21.94
N PHE A 124 -4.43 -9.74 -21.41
CA PHE A 124 -3.32 -9.47 -20.49
C PHE A 124 -3.69 -8.31 -19.55
N TRP A 125 -3.02 -8.23 -18.43
CA TRP A 125 -3.35 -7.22 -17.42
C TRP A 125 -2.15 -6.79 -16.58
N GLY A 126 -2.30 -5.64 -15.93
CA GLY A 126 -1.34 -5.12 -14.98
C GLY A 126 -2.05 -4.50 -13.77
N ILE A 127 -1.27 -3.89 -12.87
CA ILE A 127 -1.84 -3.30 -11.67
C ILE A 127 -2.39 -1.90 -11.93
N THR A 128 -1.59 -1.04 -12.57
CA THR A 128 -2.00 0.31 -12.97
C THR A 128 -1.57 0.57 -14.40
N ASN A 129 -2.32 1.43 -15.09
CA ASN A 129 -1.93 1.96 -16.38
C ASN A 129 -1.52 3.43 -16.30
N PHE A 130 -0.93 3.92 -17.36
CA PHE A 130 -0.57 5.31 -17.56
C PHE A 130 -1.33 5.85 -18.76
N ARG A 131 -2.04 6.98 -18.59
CA ARG A 131 -2.82 7.59 -19.67
C ARG A 131 -1.90 8.16 -20.77
N ALA A 132 -2.42 8.20 -22.00
CA ALA A 132 -1.72 8.83 -23.10
C ALA A 132 -1.42 10.32 -22.82
N ASN A 133 -0.26 10.79 -23.25
CA ASN A 133 0.14 12.18 -23.22
C ASN A 133 0.89 12.54 -24.54
N GLN A 134 1.55 13.70 -24.57
CA GLN A 134 2.28 14.15 -25.76
C GLN A 134 3.50 13.27 -26.11
N GLN A 135 4.05 12.55 -25.13
CA GLN A 135 5.28 11.72 -25.30
C GLN A 135 4.95 10.25 -25.45
N PHE A 136 3.93 9.75 -24.73
CA PHE A 136 3.68 8.32 -24.60
C PHE A 136 2.23 7.99 -24.95
N LYS A 137 2.05 6.84 -25.61
CA LYS A 137 0.74 6.20 -25.72
C LYS A 137 0.32 5.64 -24.37
N GLU A 138 -0.97 5.39 -24.20
CA GLU A 138 -1.50 4.66 -23.06
C GLU A 138 -0.85 3.29 -22.94
N HIS A 139 -0.44 2.92 -21.72
CA HIS A 139 0.23 1.65 -21.47
C HIS A 139 0.08 1.18 -20.02
N LEU A 140 0.21 -0.13 -19.80
CA LEU A 140 0.36 -0.71 -18.47
C LEU A 140 1.74 -0.38 -17.91
N GLN A 141 1.80 -0.05 -16.63
CA GLN A 141 3.08 0.13 -15.94
C GLN A 141 3.76 -1.22 -15.70
N SER A 142 5.04 -1.30 -16.03
CA SER A 142 5.76 -2.58 -16.18
C SER A 142 6.11 -3.29 -14.87
N TYR A 143 5.91 -2.68 -13.71
CA TYR A 143 6.26 -3.34 -12.44
C TYR A 143 5.47 -4.63 -12.17
N TYR A 144 4.34 -4.81 -12.87
CA TYR A 144 3.56 -6.04 -12.84
C TYR A 144 2.76 -6.21 -14.13
N LEU A 145 3.05 -7.25 -14.90
CA LEU A 145 2.36 -7.59 -16.14
C LEU A 145 2.05 -9.08 -16.16
N SER A 146 0.82 -9.46 -16.45
CA SER A 146 0.41 -10.85 -16.58
C SER A 146 -0.23 -11.10 -17.94
N PHE A 147 0.29 -12.07 -18.67
CA PHE A 147 -0.10 -12.40 -20.04
C PHE A 147 -0.75 -13.78 -20.07
N SER A 148 -1.92 -13.91 -20.69
CA SER A 148 -2.56 -15.19 -20.91
C SER A 148 -1.75 -16.05 -21.91
N ARG A 149 -2.01 -17.36 -21.91
CA ARG A 149 -1.43 -18.29 -22.90
C ARG A 149 -1.64 -17.79 -24.33
N LYS A 150 -2.81 -17.25 -24.65
CA LYS A 150 -3.18 -16.71 -25.96
C LYS A 150 -2.19 -15.62 -26.41
N VAL A 151 -1.81 -14.72 -25.52
CA VAL A 151 -0.82 -13.66 -25.79
C VAL A 151 0.59 -14.25 -25.93
N VAL A 152 1.00 -15.08 -24.97
CA VAL A 152 2.38 -15.62 -24.88
C VAL A 152 2.77 -16.45 -26.12
N GLN A 153 1.81 -17.17 -26.71
CA GLN A 153 2.06 -17.97 -27.92
C GLN A 153 2.00 -17.15 -29.21
N SER A 154 1.65 -15.86 -29.16
CA SER A 154 1.58 -15.02 -30.35
C SER A 154 2.95 -14.60 -30.84
N THR A 155 3.06 -14.42 -32.16
CA THR A 155 4.28 -13.89 -32.80
C THR A 155 4.62 -12.51 -32.27
N ALA A 156 3.62 -11.63 -32.05
CA ALA A 156 3.83 -10.29 -31.52
C ALA A 156 4.53 -10.30 -30.16
N PHE A 157 4.11 -11.19 -29.25
CA PHE A 157 4.75 -11.34 -27.95
C PHE A 157 6.18 -11.88 -28.11
N GLN A 158 6.37 -12.93 -28.90
CA GLN A 158 7.68 -13.55 -29.07
C GLN A 158 8.67 -12.61 -29.74
N ASP A 159 8.29 -11.95 -30.83
CA ASP A 159 9.15 -11.01 -31.53
C ASP A 159 9.55 -9.82 -30.67
N PHE A 160 8.60 -9.29 -29.88
CA PHE A 160 8.89 -8.22 -28.92
C PHE A 160 9.99 -8.64 -27.95
N TRP A 161 9.80 -9.75 -27.24
CA TRP A 161 10.75 -10.18 -26.20
C TRP A 161 12.08 -10.67 -26.76
N LEU A 162 12.10 -11.33 -27.90
CA LEU A 162 13.34 -11.71 -28.58
C LEU A 162 14.13 -10.48 -29.07
N GLY A 163 13.43 -9.38 -29.37
CA GLY A 163 14.02 -8.11 -29.78
C GLY A 163 14.58 -7.25 -28.67
N VAL A 164 14.35 -7.60 -27.39
CA VAL A 164 14.82 -6.80 -26.24
C VAL A 164 16.35 -6.80 -26.18
N LYS A 165 16.95 -5.62 -26.17
CA LYS A 165 18.40 -5.37 -26.08
C LYS A 165 18.81 -4.90 -24.70
N ASN A 166 20.08 -5.04 -24.37
CA ASN A 166 20.67 -4.55 -23.14
C ASN A 166 21.06 -3.08 -23.30
N TYR A 167 20.13 -2.17 -23.03
CA TYR A 167 20.44 -0.75 -22.90
C TYR A 167 21.17 -0.47 -21.58
N THR A 168 22.00 0.57 -21.59
CA THR A 168 22.75 1.02 -20.40
C THR A 168 22.07 2.18 -19.69
N ASP A 169 21.13 2.85 -20.35
CA ASP A 169 20.32 3.92 -19.80
C ASP A 169 18.89 3.43 -19.51
N VAL A 170 18.37 3.75 -18.34
CA VAL A 170 17.02 3.35 -17.94
C VAL A 170 15.95 4.05 -18.78
N GLN A 171 16.20 5.28 -19.25
CA GLN A 171 15.26 6.00 -20.10
C GLN A 171 15.08 5.30 -21.44
N ASP A 172 16.15 4.76 -22.02
CA ASP A 172 16.07 3.96 -23.24
C ASP A 172 15.19 2.71 -23.06
N VAL A 173 15.25 2.06 -21.89
CA VAL A 173 14.37 0.91 -21.57
C VAL A 173 12.92 1.33 -21.45
N ILE A 174 12.64 2.47 -20.81
CA ILE A 174 11.29 3.02 -20.70
C ILE A 174 10.75 3.33 -22.10
N ASP A 175 11.47 4.08 -22.90
CA ASP A 175 11.03 4.58 -24.20
C ASP A 175 10.83 3.46 -25.23
N HIS A 176 11.70 2.44 -25.23
CA HIS A 176 11.67 1.37 -26.21
C HIS A 176 10.84 0.16 -25.78
N TYR A 177 10.61 -0.04 -24.48
CA TYR A 177 9.98 -1.27 -23.99
C TYR A 177 8.78 -1.01 -23.09
N GLU A 178 8.90 -0.28 -21.96
CA GLU A 178 7.78 -0.08 -21.03
C GLU A 178 6.59 0.56 -21.73
N THR A 179 6.83 1.66 -22.44
CA THR A 179 5.79 2.40 -23.16
C THR A 179 5.29 1.69 -24.41
N GLN A 180 5.96 0.63 -24.86
CA GLN A 180 5.67 -0.04 -26.14
C GLN A 180 5.01 -1.42 -25.99
N VAL A 181 5.27 -2.16 -24.91
CA VAL A 181 4.76 -3.52 -24.75
C VAL A 181 3.23 -3.60 -24.88
N THR A 182 2.51 -2.68 -24.24
CA THR A 182 1.04 -2.62 -24.33
C THR A 182 0.58 -2.32 -25.75
N THR A 183 1.15 -1.29 -26.38
CA THR A 183 0.81 -0.89 -27.75
C THR A 183 1.09 -2.01 -28.77
N ASN A 184 2.25 -2.67 -28.68
CA ASN A 184 2.59 -3.78 -29.59
C ASN A 184 1.57 -4.91 -29.55
N LEU A 185 0.97 -5.18 -28.39
CA LEU A 185 -0.04 -6.22 -28.24
C LEU A 185 -1.43 -5.73 -28.65
N THR A 186 -1.80 -4.50 -28.30
CA THR A 186 -3.11 -3.94 -28.69
C THR A 186 -3.23 -3.67 -30.20
N ASP A 187 -2.14 -3.29 -30.85
CA ASP A 187 -2.11 -3.08 -32.31
C ASP A 187 -2.42 -4.37 -33.11
N VAL A 188 -2.18 -5.54 -32.52
CA VAL A 188 -2.55 -6.84 -33.13
C VAL A 188 -3.87 -7.41 -32.57
N GLY A 189 -4.62 -6.63 -31.82
CA GLY A 189 -5.98 -6.92 -31.40
C GLY A 189 -6.14 -7.58 -30.02
N PHE A 190 -5.06 -7.68 -29.21
CA PHE A 190 -5.20 -8.10 -27.81
C PHE A 190 -5.78 -6.98 -26.95
N LYS A 191 -6.56 -7.37 -25.94
CA LYS A 191 -7.19 -6.46 -24.99
C LYS A 191 -6.51 -6.53 -23.63
N TYR A 192 -6.30 -5.37 -23.01
CA TYR A 192 -5.73 -5.32 -21.67
C TYR A 192 -6.71 -4.77 -20.64
N SER A 193 -6.46 -5.11 -19.38
CA SER A 193 -7.14 -4.54 -18.21
C SER A 193 -6.13 -4.13 -17.15
N ALA A 194 -6.55 -3.29 -16.22
CA ALA A 194 -5.76 -2.91 -15.06
C ALA A 194 -6.57 -3.09 -13.77
N VAL A 195 -5.92 -3.44 -12.65
CA VAL A 195 -6.58 -3.51 -11.36
C VAL A 195 -7.16 -2.15 -10.99
N PHE A 196 -6.39 -1.09 -11.22
CA PHE A 196 -6.86 0.27 -11.16
C PHE A 196 -6.60 0.97 -12.49
N ASP A 197 -7.66 1.15 -13.27
CA ASP A 197 -7.61 1.89 -14.52
C ASP A 197 -7.62 3.40 -14.22
N THR A 198 -6.51 4.07 -14.56
CA THR A 198 -6.29 5.48 -14.27
C THR A 198 -6.59 6.40 -15.45
N VAL A 199 -6.98 5.86 -16.61
CA VAL A 199 -7.12 6.63 -17.86
C VAL A 199 -8.16 7.74 -17.71
N ASP A 200 -9.32 7.41 -17.14
CA ASP A 200 -10.42 8.37 -16.93
C ASP A 200 -10.50 8.90 -15.49
N ALA A 201 -9.51 8.58 -14.65
CA ALA A 201 -9.50 9.02 -13.26
C ALA A 201 -9.20 10.53 -13.16
N ASP A 202 -9.81 11.18 -12.16
CA ASP A 202 -9.61 12.61 -11.89
C ASP A 202 -8.17 12.89 -11.43
N THR A 203 -7.49 13.80 -12.12
CA THR A 203 -6.12 14.25 -11.82
C THR A 203 -6.07 15.64 -11.21
N THR A 204 -7.21 16.22 -10.84
CA THR A 204 -7.27 17.55 -10.24
C THR A 204 -6.38 17.61 -8.98
N GLY A 205 -5.50 18.62 -8.94
CA GLY A 205 -4.55 18.82 -7.85
C GLY A 205 -3.31 17.92 -7.87
N MET A 206 -3.19 17.01 -8.82
CA MET A 206 -1.97 16.22 -9.00
C MET A 206 -0.90 17.00 -9.77
N LEU A 207 0.35 16.90 -9.32
CA LEU A 207 1.51 17.50 -10.02
C LEU A 207 1.84 16.77 -11.32
N HIS A 208 1.50 15.49 -11.40
CA HIS A 208 1.76 14.63 -12.54
C HIS A 208 0.71 13.51 -12.60
N PRO A 209 0.26 13.06 -13.78
CA PRO A 209 -0.83 12.09 -13.91
C PRO A 209 -0.48 10.64 -13.53
N ASP A 210 0.73 10.36 -13.06
CA ASP A 210 1.11 9.03 -12.56
C ASP A 210 0.54 8.80 -11.15
N PHE A 211 -0.59 8.13 -11.06
CA PHE A 211 -1.24 7.77 -9.79
C PHE A 211 -0.36 6.89 -8.92
N SER A 212 0.38 5.98 -9.52
CA SER A 212 1.23 5.06 -8.78
C SER A 212 2.41 5.75 -8.08
N TYR A 213 2.66 7.00 -8.38
CA TYR A 213 3.76 7.78 -7.81
C TYR A 213 3.27 8.98 -7.01
N TYR A 214 2.25 9.70 -7.52
CA TYR A 214 1.85 11.00 -6.99
C TYR A 214 0.50 10.99 -6.25
N ASN A 215 -0.22 9.85 -6.22
CA ASN A 215 -1.49 9.77 -5.52
C ASN A 215 -1.63 8.48 -4.70
N PRO A 216 -0.89 8.35 -3.58
CA PRO A 216 -0.95 7.18 -2.72
C PRO A 216 -2.34 6.96 -2.09
N THR A 217 -3.13 8.03 -1.91
CA THR A 217 -4.49 7.92 -1.37
C THR A 217 -5.42 7.19 -2.33
N ALA A 218 -5.34 7.47 -3.63
CA ALA A 218 -6.10 6.76 -4.64
C ALA A 218 -5.69 5.28 -4.69
N ILE A 219 -4.40 4.97 -4.59
CA ILE A 219 -3.87 3.61 -4.54
C ILE A 219 -4.53 2.82 -3.40
N LEU A 220 -4.57 3.37 -2.19
CA LEU A 220 -5.17 2.71 -1.03
C LEU A 220 -6.70 2.67 -1.09
N LYS A 221 -7.35 3.74 -1.56
CA LYS A 221 -8.81 3.81 -1.71
C LYS A 221 -9.34 2.77 -2.71
N HIS A 222 -8.62 2.54 -3.80
CA HIS A 222 -8.96 1.55 -4.82
C HIS A 222 -8.42 0.15 -4.52
N GLN A 223 -7.91 -0.08 -3.30
CA GLN A 223 -7.37 -1.38 -2.86
C GLN A 223 -6.34 -1.95 -3.84
N VAL A 224 -5.49 -1.08 -4.40
CA VAL A 224 -4.42 -1.50 -5.30
C VAL A 224 -3.41 -2.34 -4.50
N PRO A 225 -3.12 -3.59 -4.91
CA PRO A 225 -2.37 -4.52 -4.07
C PRO A 225 -0.88 -4.17 -3.90
N PHE A 226 -0.38 -3.21 -4.65
CA PHE A 226 1.03 -2.80 -4.58
C PHE A 226 1.19 -1.30 -4.51
N ILE A 227 2.12 -0.84 -3.67
CA ILE A 227 2.53 0.57 -3.59
C ILE A 227 4.03 0.67 -3.91
N LYS A 228 4.41 1.54 -4.86
CA LYS A 228 5.81 1.68 -5.25
C LYS A 228 6.67 2.24 -4.10
N VAL A 229 7.90 1.75 -3.97
CA VAL A 229 8.91 2.32 -3.05
C VAL A 229 9.07 3.83 -3.30
N LYS A 230 9.13 4.24 -4.56
CA LYS A 230 9.22 5.65 -4.95
C LYS A 230 8.01 6.49 -4.54
N THR A 231 6.83 5.89 -4.37
CA THR A 231 5.64 6.61 -3.88
C THR A 231 5.83 7.08 -2.44
N ILE A 232 6.39 6.22 -1.60
CA ILE A 232 6.71 6.57 -0.21
C ILE A 232 7.78 7.68 -0.18
N ASP A 233 8.80 7.56 -1.01
CA ASP A 233 9.89 8.55 -1.12
C ASP A 233 9.37 9.93 -1.58
N ALA A 234 8.52 9.98 -2.60
CA ALA A 234 7.98 11.21 -3.14
C ALA A 234 6.94 11.89 -2.22
N ASN A 235 6.28 11.14 -1.36
CA ASN A 235 5.19 11.63 -0.51
C ASN A 235 5.52 11.54 0.99
N GLN A 236 6.76 11.89 1.36
CA GLN A 236 7.25 11.78 2.74
C GLN A 236 6.38 12.53 3.75
N HIS A 237 5.81 13.67 3.37
CA HIS A 237 4.98 14.51 4.23
C HIS A 237 3.68 13.83 4.69
N ILE A 238 3.18 12.84 3.94
CA ILE A 238 1.98 12.06 4.29
C ILE A 238 2.31 10.59 4.58
N THR A 239 3.56 10.17 4.51
CA THR A 239 3.95 8.77 4.74
C THR A 239 3.46 8.21 6.08
N PRO A 240 3.50 8.93 7.22
CA PRO A 240 2.94 8.41 8.46
C PRO A 240 1.47 7.98 8.34
N TYR A 241 0.68 8.75 7.61
CA TYR A 241 -0.73 8.44 7.36
C TYR A 241 -0.91 7.28 6.38
N ILE A 242 -0.02 7.15 5.38
CA ILE A 242 -0.02 6.00 4.46
C ILE A 242 0.22 4.70 5.24
N LEU A 243 1.21 4.69 6.13
CA LEU A 243 1.53 3.53 6.96
C LEU A 243 0.39 3.15 7.89
N ASP A 244 -0.22 4.14 8.53
CA ASP A 244 -1.39 3.97 9.40
C ASP A 244 -2.58 3.34 8.66
N GLU A 245 -2.87 3.82 7.44
CA GLU A 245 -3.93 3.25 6.62
C GLU A 245 -3.64 1.82 6.16
N ILE A 246 -2.39 1.52 5.80
CA ILE A 246 -1.98 0.15 5.46
C ILE A 246 -2.17 -0.77 6.67
N GLU A 247 -1.69 -0.38 7.84
CA GLU A 247 -1.79 -1.15 9.08
C GLU A 247 -3.24 -1.40 9.48
N ARG A 248 -4.09 -0.39 9.32
CA ARG A 248 -5.50 -0.46 9.71
C ARG A 248 -6.38 -1.25 8.73
N LYS A 249 -6.07 -1.23 7.45
CA LYS A 249 -6.91 -1.82 6.38
C LYS A 249 -6.40 -3.14 5.84
N THR A 250 -5.18 -3.53 6.18
CA THR A 250 -4.54 -4.73 5.63
C THR A 250 -3.73 -5.46 6.70
N ASP A 251 -3.39 -6.71 6.41
CA ASP A 251 -2.48 -7.51 7.26
C ASP A 251 -1.00 -7.33 6.86
N TYR A 252 -0.68 -6.34 6.01
CA TYR A 252 0.69 -6.10 5.57
C TYR A 252 1.54 -5.54 6.69
N PRO A 253 2.69 -6.16 7.02
CA PRO A 253 3.58 -5.69 8.10
C PRO A 253 4.27 -4.37 7.69
N VAL A 254 3.81 -3.24 8.20
CA VAL A 254 4.33 -1.90 7.85
C VAL A 254 5.79 -1.70 8.25
N ASP A 255 6.29 -2.45 9.23
CA ASP A 255 7.70 -2.46 9.62
C ASP A 255 8.64 -2.88 8.47
N LEU A 256 8.15 -3.65 7.49
CA LEU A 256 8.90 -3.97 6.28
C LEU A 256 9.15 -2.73 5.41
N ILE A 257 8.17 -1.81 5.33
CA ILE A 257 8.33 -0.52 4.64
C ILE A 257 9.34 0.33 5.40
N VAL A 258 9.16 0.47 6.71
CA VAL A 258 10.02 1.29 7.58
C VAL A 258 11.47 0.80 7.52
N SER A 259 11.68 -0.51 7.65
CA SER A 259 13.00 -1.13 7.59
C SER A 259 13.71 -0.89 6.25
N HIS A 260 12.98 -1.08 5.14
CA HIS A 260 13.54 -0.87 3.80
C HIS A 260 13.89 0.59 3.54
N MET A 261 12.96 1.51 3.82
CA MET A 261 13.15 2.94 3.60
C MET A 261 14.29 3.51 4.44
N SER A 262 14.38 3.13 5.71
CA SER A 262 15.45 3.56 6.61
C SER A 262 16.83 3.08 6.17
N LYS A 263 16.92 1.90 5.56
CA LYS A 263 18.17 1.30 5.09
C LYS A 263 18.64 1.89 3.77
N ILE A 264 17.73 2.14 2.84
CA ILE A 264 18.07 2.38 1.42
C ILE A 264 18.03 3.85 1.04
N ASN A 265 16.99 4.58 1.41
CA ASN A 265 16.72 5.87 0.81
C ASN A 265 16.89 7.07 1.73
N LEU A 266 16.59 6.95 3.01
CA LEU A 266 16.38 8.11 3.86
C LEU A 266 16.99 7.91 5.24
N PRO A 267 18.23 8.40 5.47
CA PRO A 267 18.80 8.45 6.81
C PRO A 267 17.87 9.11 7.83
N ASP A 268 17.07 10.09 7.35
CA ASP A 268 16.17 10.88 8.17
C ASP A 268 14.74 10.36 8.23
N PHE A 269 14.44 9.22 7.58
CA PHE A 269 13.09 8.64 7.55
C PHE A 269 12.53 8.37 8.95
N LYS A 270 13.39 7.95 9.88
CA LYS A 270 13.03 7.79 11.29
C LYS A 270 12.51 9.06 11.95
N TYR A 271 13.00 10.24 11.55
CA TYR A 271 12.52 11.51 12.10
C TYR A 271 11.15 11.91 11.54
N LEU A 272 10.86 11.52 10.31
CA LEU A 272 9.54 11.70 9.74
C LEU A 272 8.48 10.91 10.51
N LEU A 273 8.79 9.66 10.84
CA LEU A 273 7.91 8.81 11.63
C LEU A 273 7.77 9.29 13.07
N ALA A 274 8.85 9.79 13.69
CA ALA A 274 8.83 10.30 15.05
C ALA A 274 7.87 11.47 15.27
N ARG A 275 7.38 12.13 14.22
CA ARG A 275 6.34 13.17 14.33
C ARG A 275 4.95 12.60 14.58
N LYS A 276 4.67 11.40 14.12
CA LYS A 276 3.37 10.74 14.32
C LYS A 276 3.44 9.65 15.40
N TYR A 277 4.50 8.86 15.40
CA TYR A 277 4.68 7.78 16.36
C TYR A 277 5.54 8.29 17.51
N LEU A 278 4.92 8.47 18.67
CA LEU A 278 5.65 8.74 19.90
C LEU A 278 6.46 7.49 20.26
N GLN A 279 7.77 7.66 20.40
CA GLN A 279 8.60 6.60 20.98
C GLN A 279 8.21 6.45 22.46
N GLU A 280 8.23 5.22 22.97
CA GLU A 280 8.12 5.00 24.41
C GLU A 280 9.16 5.82 25.13
N THR A 281 8.72 6.85 25.80
CA THR A 281 9.46 7.58 26.81
C THR A 281 9.03 7.06 28.16
N GLU A 282 9.77 7.37 29.21
CA GLU A 282 9.37 7.03 30.58
C GLU A 282 7.92 7.46 30.81
N VAL A 283 7.04 6.48 31.06
CA VAL A 283 5.64 6.75 31.38
C VAL A 283 5.61 7.44 32.75
N PRO A 284 5.09 8.67 32.85
CA PRO A 284 5.00 9.34 34.14
C PRO A 284 4.10 8.54 35.08
N ASP A 285 4.52 8.39 36.33
CA ASP A 285 3.66 7.79 37.36
C ASP A 285 2.49 8.72 37.66
N LEU A 286 1.33 8.37 37.14
CA LEU A 286 0.06 9.10 37.34
C LEU A 286 -0.81 8.50 38.45
N ALA A 287 -0.35 7.45 39.16
CA ALA A 287 -1.16 6.75 40.18
C ALA A 287 -1.69 7.68 41.31
N ASN A 288 -0.91 8.72 41.62
CA ASN A 288 -1.27 9.70 42.65
C ASN A 288 -1.70 11.07 42.10
N LYS A 289 -2.00 11.13 40.81
CA LYS A 289 -2.42 12.35 40.11
C LYS A 289 -3.89 12.32 39.78
N LYS A 290 -4.56 13.47 39.88
CA LYS A 290 -5.92 13.65 39.41
C LYS A 290 -5.90 14.03 37.96
N VAL A 291 -6.42 13.16 37.11
CA VAL A 291 -6.48 13.38 35.65
C VAL A 291 -7.94 13.58 35.23
N ALA A 292 -8.21 14.65 34.51
CA ALA A 292 -9.46 14.87 33.82
C ALA A 292 -9.29 14.66 32.32
N VAL A 293 -10.25 14.02 31.70
CA VAL A 293 -10.37 13.93 30.24
C VAL A 293 -11.61 14.70 29.83
N HIS A 294 -11.43 15.77 29.07
CA HIS A 294 -12.55 16.53 28.49
C HIS A 294 -12.68 16.13 27.01
N LEU A 295 -13.91 15.76 26.62
CA LEU A 295 -14.26 15.45 25.23
C LEU A 295 -15.44 16.33 24.80
N HIS A 296 -15.23 17.17 23.77
CA HIS A 296 -16.31 17.88 23.11
C HIS A 296 -16.96 17.03 22.02
N VAL A 297 -18.20 16.58 22.24
CA VAL A 297 -18.94 15.71 21.34
C VAL A 297 -19.91 16.55 20.50
N PHE A 298 -19.46 16.93 19.29
CA PHE A 298 -20.32 17.53 18.27
C PHE A 298 -20.95 16.44 17.38
N TYR A 299 -20.16 15.39 17.06
CA TYR A 299 -20.57 14.21 16.28
C TYR A 299 -20.66 13.00 17.22
N THR A 300 -21.88 12.58 17.54
CA THR A 300 -22.15 11.51 18.52
C THR A 300 -21.70 10.14 18.00
N ASP A 301 -21.78 9.91 16.70
CA ASP A 301 -21.35 8.68 16.03
C ASP A 301 -19.83 8.38 16.14
N LEU A 302 -19.02 9.40 16.48
CA LEU A 302 -17.59 9.23 16.75
C LEU A 302 -17.26 8.92 18.22
N LEU A 303 -18.23 9.07 19.14
CA LEU A 303 -17.98 8.82 20.57
C LEU A 303 -17.47 7.40 20.87
N PRO A 304 -17.98 6.33 20.25
CA PRO A 304 -17.47 4.97 20.45
C PRO A 304 -15.96 4.81 20.21
N GLU A 305 -15.42 5.49 19.20
CA GLU A 305 -13.99 5.46 18.88
C GLU A 305 -13.15 6.07 20.01
N PHE A 306 -13.57 7.23 20.53
CA PHE A 306 -12.91 7.87 21.67
C PHE A 306 -12.97 7.02 22.95
N LEU A 307 -14.12 6.42 23.24
CA LEU A 307 -14.27 5.56 24.42
C LEU A 307 -13.38 4.31 24.33
N THR A 308 -13.27 3.73 23.15
CA THR A 308 -12.34 2.63 22.89
C THR A 308 -10.88 3.05 23.11
N ALA A 309 -10.50 4.22 22.60
CA ALA A 309 -9.15 4.76 22.79
C ALA A 309 -8.85 5.07 24.26
N PHE A 310 -9.79 5.71 24.97
CA PHE A 310 -9.64 6.03 26.38
C PHE A 310 -9.59 4.78 27.28
N GLY A 311 -10.24 3.69 26.87
CA GLY A 311 -10.14 2.40 27.55
C GLY A 311 -8.72 1.83 27.60
N ASN A 312 -7.81 2.30 26.75
CA ASN A 312 -6.40 1.92 26.77
C ASN A 312 -5.53 2.75 27.73
N PHE A 313 -6.09 3.76 28.38
CA PHE A 313 -5.33 4.53 29.36
C PHE A 313 -4.99 3.68 30.58
N ALA A 314 -3.70 3.60 30.91
CA ALA A 314 -3.17 2.84 32.05
C ALA A 314 -3.26 3.60 33.40
N PHE A 315 -4.05 4.68 33.47
CA PHE A 315 -4.22 5.52 34.65
C PHE A 315 -5.71 5.86 34.86
N PRO A 316 -6.14 6.11 36.10
CA PRO A 316 -7.50 6.54 36.38
C PRO A 316 -7.74 7.98 35.91
N TYR A 317 -8.92 8.25 35.39
CA TYR A 317 -9.34 9.59 34.99
C TYR A 317 -10.83 9.81 35.20
N ASP A 318 -11.24 11.07 35.34
CA ASP A 318 -12.62 11.49 35.33
C ASP A 318 -12.98 12.05 33.95
N LEU A 319 -14.08 11.56 33.36
CA LEU A 319 -14.51 11.95 32.02
C LEU A 319 -15.54 13.06 32.07
N PHE A 320 -15.26 14.16 31.38
CA PHE A 320 -16.15 15.30 31.18
C PHE A 320 -16.52 15.41 29.72
N ILE A 321 -17.80 15.36 29.40
CA ILE A 321 -18.27 15.49 28.03
C ILE A 321 -19.04 16.80 27.90
N THR A 322 -18.73 17.58 26.87
CA THR A 322 -19.55 18.73 26.46
C THR A 322 -20.18 18.45 25.09
N THR A 323 -21.41 18.95 24.91
CA THR A 323 -22.12 18.89 23.63
C THR A 323 -22.82 20.21 23.35
N ASP A 324 -23.26 20.38 22.10
CA ASP A 324 -23.85 21.64 21.62
C ASP A 324 -25.34 21.79 21.92
N VAL A 325 -26.12 20.68 21.95
CA VAL A 325 -27.57 20.69 22.12
C VAL A 325 -28.05 19.59 23.07
N GLU A 326 -29.15 19.82 23.76
CA GLU A 326 -29.73 18.89 24.72
C GLU A 326 -30.17 17.57 24.09
N ASP A 327 -30.63 17.58 22.86
CA ASP A 327 -31.13 16.39 22.15
C ASP A 327 -30.06 15.29 22.03
N LYS A 328 -28.77 15.65 22.04
CA LYS A 328 -27.64 14.70 21.98
C LYS A 328 -27.34 14.05 23.34
N GLN A 329 -27.79 14.62 24.44
CA GLN A 329 -27.46 14.09 25.76
C GLN A 329 -27.92 12.66 25.94
N GLY A 330 -29.17 12.34 25.57
CA GLY A 330 -29.70 10.98 25.67
C GLY A 330 -28.98 9.95 24.81
N GLU A 331 -28.52 10.34 23.60
CA GLU A 331 -27.70 9.49 22.74
C GLU A 331 -26.31 9.23 23.35
N ILE A 332 -25.69 10.28 23.89
CA ILE A 332 -24.39 10.17 24.57
C ILE A 332 -24.51 9.25 25.81
N GLU A 333 -25.57 9.40 26.62
CA GLU A 333 -25.83 8.55 27.78
C GLU A 333 -26.02 7.08 27.39
N ALA A 334 -26.73 6.80 26.31
CA ALA A 334 -26.93 5.46 25.81
C ALA A 334 -25.58 4.81 25.37
N ILE A 335 -24.77 5.55 24.62
CA ILE A 335 -23.45 5.08 24.20
C ILE A 335 -22.53 4.82 25.42
N LEU A 336 -22.49 5.73 26.38
CA LEU A 336 -21.72 5.55 27.62
C LEU A 336 -22.13 4.29 28.39
N ALA A 337 -23.43 4.01 28.44
CA ALA A 337 -23.97 2.80 29.09
C ALA A 337 -23.47 1.52 28.38
N ASP A 338 -23.47 1.48 27.06
CA ASP A 338 -22.97 0.36 26.27
C ASP A 338 -21.48 0.09 26.53
N TYR A 339 -20.69 1.15 26.72
CA TYR A 339 -19.26 1.08 27.05
C TYR A 339 -18.96 0.93 28.55
N GLN A 340 -20.01 0.84 29.40
CA GLN A 340 -19.89 0.80 30.87
C GLN A 340 -19.00 1.92 31.43
N THR A 341 -19.06 3.09 30.81
CA THR A 341 -18.24 4.26 31.14
C THR A 341 -19.12 5.33 31.74
N SER A 342 -18.68 5.96 32.82
CA SER A 342 -19.36 7.09 33.44
C SER A 342 -18.70 8.42 33.06
N ALA A 343 -19.50 9.44 32.79
CA ALA A 343 -19.05 10.79 32.49
C ALA A 343 -20.00 11.84 33.09
N GLN A 344 -19.46 13.05 33.33
CA GLN A 344 -20.29 14.23 33.58
C GLN A 344 -20.57 14.92 32.24
N ILE A 345 -21.84 15.10 31.90
CA ILE A 345 -22.27 15.66 30.62
C ILE A 345 -22.77 17.08 30.81
N PHE A 346 -22.35 18.00 29.94
CA PHE A 346 -22.71 19.41 29.95
C PHE A 346 -23.15 19.87 28.57
N VAL A 347 -24.29 20.53 28.48
CA VAL A 347 -24.73 21.18 27.23
C VAL A 347 -24.22 22.62 27.24
N THR A 348 -23.33 22.96 26.32
CA THR A 348 -22.59 24.22 26.33
C THR A 348 -22.87 25.13 25.13
N GLY A 349 -23.65 24.66 24.17
CA GLY A 349 -23.89 25.35 22.91
C GLY A 349 -22.68 25.25 21.94
N ASN A 350 -22.85 25.77 20.73
CA ASN A 350 -21.84 25.66 19.63
C ASN A 350 -21.08 26.98 19.40
N ILE A 351 -20.83 27.77 20.45
CA ILE A 351 -20.00 28.97 20.33
C ILE A 351 -18.59 28.66 20.80
N GLY A 352 -17.59 29.09 20.02
CA GLY A 352 -16.17 28.87 20.33
C GLY A 352 -15.70 27.45 20.07
N ARG A 353 -16.45 26.68 19.28
CA ARG A 353 -16.14 25.29 18.89
C ARG A 353 -15.90 24.41 20.12
N ASP A 354 -14.78 23.70 20.16
CA ASP A 354 -14.36 22.81 21.24
C ASP A 354 -13.69 23.54 22.44
N VAL A 355 -13.02 24.66 22.17
CA VAL A 355 -12.24 25.40 23.19
C VAL A 355 -13.14 26.08 24.23
N LEU A 356 -14.15 26.84 23.80
CA LEU A 356 -15.02 27.53 24.74
C LEU A 356 -15.85 26.58 25.62
N PRO A 357 -16.40 25.46 25.10
CA PRO A 357 -16.99 24.41 25.93
C PRO A 357 -16.06 23.95 27.08
N MET A 358 -14.78 23.68 26.80
CA MET A 358 -13.81 23.32 27.84
C MET A 358 -13.61 24.44 28.86
N LEU A 359 -13.48 25.68 28.41
CA LEU A 359 -13.29 26.83 29.30
C LEU A 359 -14.51 27.08 30.23
N LYS A 360 -15.73 26.71 29.78
CA LYS A 360 -16.92 26.77 30.60
C LYS A 360 -16.90 25.80 31.80
N LEU A 361 -16.04 24.74 31.71
CA LEU A 361 -15.84 23.78 32.80
C LEU A 361 -14.69 24.17 33.73
N LYS A 362 -14.18 25.40 33.67
CA LYS A 362 -13.05 25.85 34.47
C LYS A 362 -13.16 25.48 35.94
N GLU A 363 -14.31 25.68 36.55
CA GLU A 363 -14.52 25.42 38.01
C GLU A 363 -14.42 23.93 38.34
N GLN A 364 -14.92 23.05 37.43
CA GLN A 364 -14.84 21.60 37.57
C GLN A 364 -13.43 21.08 37.37
N LEU A 365 -12.68 21.67 36.40
CA LEU A 365 -11.39 21.19 35.97
C LEU A 365 -10.18 21.72 36.79
N GLN A 366 -10.32 22.85 37.48
CA GLN A 366 -9.22 23.52 38.19
C GLN A 366 -8.56 22.70 39.32
N SER A 367 -9.24 21.65 39.81
CA SER A 367 -8.70 20.79 40.88
C SER A 367 -7.90 19.58 40.37
N TYR A 368 -7.77 19.43 39.04
CA TYR A 368 -7.04 18.34 38.44
C TYR A 368 -5.57 18.74 38.17
N ASP A 369 -4.67 17.77 38.34
CA ASP A 369 -3.25 17.96 38.06
C ASP A 369 -2.96 17.98 36.52
N TYR A 370 -3.74 17.18 35.75
CA TYR A 370 -3.65 17.08 34.28
C TYR A 370 -5.05 17.12 33.67
N ILE A 371 -5.15 17.77 32.51
CA ILE A 371 -6.38 17.85 31.73
C ILE A 371 -6.06 17.44 30.29
N GLY A 372 -6.59 16.31 29.83
CA GLY A 372 -6.61 15.93 28.42
C GLY A 372 -7.80 16.61 27.73
N HIS A 373 -7.58 17.23 26.57
CA HIS A 373 -8.64 17.88 25.80
C HIS A 373 -8.77 17.25 24.42
N PHE A 374 -9.97 16.78 24.09
CA PHE A 374 -10.29 16.10 22.86
C PHE A 374 -11.61 16.64 22.28
N HIS A 375 -11.81 16.44 20.96
CA HIS A 375 -13.08 16.76 20.32
C HIS A 375 -13.35 15.86 19.13
N THR A 376 -14.62 15.61 18.86
CA THR A 376 -15.05 14.89 17.65
C THR A 376 -14.98 15.82 16.44
N LYS A 377 -14.40 15.33 15.32
CA LYS A 377 -14.24 16.12 14.10
C LYS A 377 -14.47 15.26 12.86
N LYS A 378 -15.25 15.79 11.90
CA LYS A 378 -15.36 15.28 10.54
C LYS A 378 -14.89 16.36 9.57
N SER A 379 -14.01 16.02 8.68
CA SER A 379 -13.50 16.93 7.67
C SER A 379 -14.10 16.59 6.31
N LYS A 380 -14.95 17.48 5.79
CA LYS A 380 -15.61 17.29 4.49
C LYS A 380 -14.64 17.34 3.31
N GLU A 381 -13.46 17.92 3.50
CA GLU A 381 -12.48 18.22 2.46
C GLU A 381 -11.35 17.20 2.38
N ALA A 382 -11.34 16.21 3.27
CA ALA A 382 -10.29 15.20 3.35
C ALA A 382 -10.90 13.84 3.65
N ASP A 383 -11.67 13.33 2.69
CA ASP A 383 -12.53 12.13 2.82
C ASP A 383 -11.78 10.86 3.23
N PHE A 384 -10.48 10.80 3.01
CA PHE A 384 -9.75 9.55 3.21
C PHE A 384 -8.91 9.53 4.50
N TRP A 385 -8.25 10.63 4.84
CA TRP A 385 -7.34 10.64 5.99
C TRP A 385 -7.83 11.48 7.15
N ALA A 386 -8.24 12.71 6.84
CA ALA A 386 -8.41 13.72 7.85
C ALA A 386 -9.71 13.58 8.64
N GLY A 387 -10.69 12.83 8.14
CA GLY A 387 -11.90 12.48 8.85
C GLY A 387 -11.70 11.41 9.91
N GLU A 388 -10.70 10.55 9.73
CA GLU A 388 -10.44 9.37 10.55
C GLU A 388 -9.17 9.51 11.42
N SER A 389 -8.29 10.46 11.12
CA SER A 389 -6.98 10.62 11.79
C SER A 389 -6.90 11.81 12.74
N TRP A 390 -8.00 12.50 12.99
CA TRP A 390 -8.03 13.68 13.89
C TRP A 390 -8.68 13.35 15.21
#